data_ac3e3c3629ab31b0e2d892ac6af9d472
#
_entry.id   ac3e3c3629ab31b0e2d892ac6af9d472
#
_cell.length_a   1.000
_cell.length_b   1.000
_cell.length_c   1.000
_cell.angle_alpha   90.00
_cell.angle_beta   90.00
_cell.angle_gamma   90.00
#
_symmetry.space_group_name_H-M   'P 1'
#
loop_
_entity.id
_entity.type
_entity.pdbx_description
1 polymer ?
#
loop_
_entity_poly.entity_id
_entity_poly.type
_entity_poly.pdbx_seq_one_letter_code
_entity_poly.pdbx_strand_id
1 'polypeptide(L)'
;ADKFSDIADRIGEALDFMEACGVDPQVLPQLQRTSFYTSHEALLLPYEQALTRRDSLTGDWYDCSAHMVWIGDRTRFENSAHIEFARGIGNPLGMKCGPSLETDALLKLLDTLNPAREPGRITLISRFGHNKVEDGLPRLVRAVKAEGHPVVWSCDPMHGNVVKSDSGYKTRP
;
A
#
# COMPACT_ATOMS: atom_id res chain seq x y z
N ALA A 1 5.17 -14.85 -23.66
CA ALA A 1 4.24 -14.03 -24.47
C ALA A 1 2.85 -14.64 -24.44
N ASP A 2 2.68 -15.92 -24.80
CA ASP A 2 1.37 -16.58 -25.00
C ASP A 2 0.45 -16.57 -23.77
N LYS A 3 1.01 -16.56 -22.57
CA LYS A 3 0.23 -16.55 -21.30
C LYS A 3 -0.60 -15.26 -21.09
N PHE A 4 -0.24 -14.20 -21.79
CA PHE A 4 -0.89 -12.89 -21.62
C PHE A 4 -1.60 -12.41 -22.89
N SER A 5 -1.57 -13.19 -24.00
CA SER A 5 -2.21 -12.79 -25.25
C SER A 5 -3.71 -12.58 -25.08
N ASP A 6 -4.40 -13.50 -24.42
CA ASP A 6 -5.84 -13.38 -24.18
C ASP A 6 -6.23 -12.10 -23.40
N ILE A 7 -5.35 -11.66 -22.48
CA ILE A 7 -5.56 -10.42 -21.73
C ILE A 7 -5.34 -9.21 -22.62
N ALA A 8 -4.27 -9.26 -23.44
CA ALA A 8 -3.96 -8.19 -24.37
C ALA A 8 -5.07 -8.03 -25.43
N ASP A 9 -5.57 -9.15 -25.94
CA ASP A 9 -6.66 -9.15 -26.93
C ASP A 9 -7.95 -8.54 -26.35
N ARG A 10 -8.33 -8.91 -25.12
CA ARG A 10 -9.49 -8.31 -24.42
C ARG A 10 -9.32 -6.83 -24.15
N ILE A 11 -8.11 -6.38 -23.85
CA ILE A 11 -7.83 -4.94 -23.69
C ILE A 11 -7.98 -4.24 -25.04
N GLY A 12 -7.46 -4.84 -26.12
CA GLY A 12 -7.64 -4.33 -27.49
C GLY A 12 -9.11 -4.18 -27.85
N GLU A 13 -9.90 -5.23 -27.69
CA GLU A 13 -11.35 -5.21 -27.95
C GLU A 13 -12.08 -4.12 -27.12
N ALA A 14 -11.70 -3.93 -25.86
CA ALA A 14 -12.28 -2.89 -25.03
C ALA A 14 -11.94 -1.49 -25.52
N LEU A 15 -10.70 -1.27 -25.95
CA LEU A 15 -10.26 0.01 -26.51
C LEU A 15 -10.97 0.31 -27.84
N ASP A 16 -11.08 -0.67 -28.74
CA ASP A 16 -11.81 -0.55 -30.02
C ASP A 16 -13.29 -0.22 -29.78
N PHE A 17 -13.91 -0.86 -28.79
CA PHE A 17 -15.29 -0.55 -28.40
C PHE A 17 -15.42 0.88 -27.86
N MET A 18 -14.49 1.35 -27.05
CA MET A 18 -14.48 2.71 -26.53
C MET A 18 -14.35 3.73 -27.67
N GLU A 19 -13.48 3.47 -28.64
CA GLU A 19 -13.31 4.31 -29.82
C GLU A 19 -14.59 4.36 -30.65
N ALA A 20 -15.25 3.21 -30.88
CA ALA A 20 -16.53 3.12 -31.55
C ALA A 20 -17.64 3.90 -30.83
N CYS A 21 -17.54 4.05 -29.52
CA CYS A 21 -18.45 4.88 -28.71
C CYS A 21 -18.08 6.39 -28.70
N GLY A 22 -17.06 6.80 -29.46
CA GLY A 22 -16.58 8.18 -29.52
C GLY A 22 -15.63 8.60 -28.43
N VAL A 23 -15.10 7.63 -27.70
CA VAL A 23 -14.05 7.81 -26.66
C VAL A 23 -12.69 7.69 -27.33
N ASP A 24 -12.27 8.74 -28.06
CA ASP A 24 -10.99 8.78 -28.76
C ASP A 24 -9.89 9.33 -27.81
N PRO A 25 -8.71 8.67 -27.71
CA PRO A 25 -7.55 9.20 -27.00
C PRO A 25 -7.12 10.61 -27.43
N GLN A 26 -7.36 10.99 -28.68
CA GLN A 26 -7.07 12.35 -29.17
C GLN A 26 -8.06 13.40 -28.64
N VAL A 27 -9.29 12.98 -28.36
CA VAL A 27 -10.36 13.84 -27.82
C VAL A 27 -10.33 13.85 -26.30
N LEU A 28 -9.91 12.76 -25.68
CA LEU A 28 -9.79 12.61 -24.23
C LEU A 28 -8.33 12.46 -23.81
N PRO A 29 -7.61 13.57 -23.58
CA PRO A 29 -6.19 13.53 -23.18
C PRO A 29 -5.92 12.69 -21.94
N GLN A 30 -6.94 12.43 -21.11
CA GLN A 30 -6.85 11.57 -19.94
C GLN A 30 -6.48 10.13 -20.28
N LEU A 31 -6.85 9.63 -21.46
CA LEU A 31 -6.49 8.28 -21.94
C LEU A 31 -5.02 8.18 -22.38
N GLN A 32 -4.39 9.31 -22.70
CA GLN A 32 -2.98 9.39 -23.10
C GLN A 32 -2.04 9.70 -21.92
N ARG A 33 -2.59 10.11 -20.78
CA ARG A 33 -1.80 10.50 -19.62
C ARG A 33 -1.81 9.40 -18.57
N THR A 34 -0.65 8.86 -18.28
CA THR A 34 -0.44 8.00 -17.12
C THR A 34 0.01 8.86 -15.95
N SER A 35 -0.77 8.85 -14.87
CA SER A 35 -0.34 9.48 -13.62
C SER A 35 0.67 8.59 -12.92
N PHE A 36 1.82 9.14 -12.57
CA PHE A 36 2.83 8.45 -11.80
C PHE A 36 2.71 8.85 -10.33
N TYR A 37 2.58 7.83 -9.48
CA TYR A 37 2.60 7.99 -8.04
C TYR A 37 3.80 7.28 -7.46
N THR A 38 4.44 7.91 -6.48
CA THR A 38 5.61 7.37 -5.79
C THR A 38 5.23 6.90 -4.39
N SER A 39 5.94 5.88 -3.92
CA SER A 39 5.81 5.40 -2.55
C SER A 39 7.13 4.79 -2.06
N HIS A 40 7.41 4.91 -0.77
CA HIS A 40 8.53 4.24 -0.11
C HIS A 40 8.27 3.97 1.37
N GLU A 41 9.15 3.19 2.00
CA GLU A 41 9.12 3.00 3.44
C GLU A 41 9.61 4.25 4.16
N ALA A 42 8.80 4.82 5.03
CA ALA A 42 9.20 5.92 5.91
C ALA A 42 10.11 5.38 7.04
N LEU A 43 11.31 4.93 6.66
CA LEU A 43 12.24 4.28 7.59
C LEU A 43 13.07 5.30 8.39
N LEU A 44 13.54 6.35 7.73
CA LEU A 44 14.42 7.36 8.31
C LEU A 44 13.62 8.63 8.63
N LEU A 45 13.03 8.70 9.81
CA LEU A 45 12.16 9.80 10.21
C LEU A 45 12.79 11.19 10.09
N PRO A 46 14.09 11.41 10.34
CA PRO A 46 14.71 12.72 10.10
C PRO A 46 14.67 13.16 8.63
N TYR A 47 14.73 12.20 7.69
CA TYR A 47 14.57 12.48 6.25
C TYR A 47 13.12 12.86 5.92
N GLU A 48 12.16 12.08 6.39
CA GLU A 48 10.73 12.34 6.16
C GLU A 48 10.31 13.68 6.78
N GLN A 49 10.75 13.94 8.01
CA GLN A 49 10.48 15.20 8.68
C GLN A 49 11.04 16.41 7.93
N ALA A 50 12.24 16.29 7.35
CA ALA A 50 12.85 17.36 6.57
C ALA A 50 12.06 17.69 5.30
N LEU A 51 11.29 16.76 4.78
CA LEU A 51 10.43 16.90 3.59
C LEU A 51 8.96 17.15 3.91
N THR A 52 8.56 17.11 5.19
CA THR A 52 7.18 17.35 5.60
C THR A 52 6.87 18.84 5.55
N ARG A 53 5.73 19.20 4.97
CA ARG A 53 5.24 20.56 4.77
C ARG A 53 3.82 20.72 5.22
N ARG A 54 3.47 21.91 5.67
CA ARG A 54 2.09 22.28 5.98
C ARG A 54 1.43 22.84 4.73
N ASP A 55 0.28 22.29 4.39
CA ASP A 55 -0.58 22.87 3.36
C ASP A 55 -1.12 24.23 3.81
N SER A 56 -0.94 25.24 3.00
CA SER A 56 -1.38 26.60 3.30
C SER A 56 -2.90 26.80 3.22
N LEU A 57 -3.61 25.91 2.55
CA LEU A 57 -5.05 25.99 2.36
C LEU A 57 -5.81 25.24 3.46
N THR A 58 -5.43 23.99 3.72
CA THR A 58 -6.12 23.14 4.71
C THR A 58 -5.49 23.23 6.10
N GLY A 59 -4.23 23.57 6.19
CA GLY A 59 -3.46 23.55 7.41
C GLY A 59 -2.93 22.19 7.82
N ASP A 60 -3.19 21.15 7.03
CA ASP A 60 -2.73 19.78 7.28
C ASP A 60 -1.25 19.63 6.93
N TRP A 61 -0.62 18.63 7.54
CA TRP A 61 0.76 18.30 7.26
C TRP A 61 0.86 17.16 6.24
N TYR A 62 1.74 17.31 5.25
CA TYR A 62 2.01 16.28 4.25
C TYR A 62 3.50 16.02 4.15
N ASP A 63 3.86 14.74 4.13
CA ASP A 63 5.20 14.31 3.76
C ASP A 63 5.35 14.37 2.24
N CYS A 64 6.17 15.31 1.77
CA CYS A 64 6.40 15.53 0.33
C CYS A 64 7.50 14.63 -0.25
N SER A 65 7.99 13.66 0.49
CA SER A 65 8.97 12.68 0.02
C SER A 65 8.37 11.70 -1.00
N ALA A 66 7.07 11.39 -0.85
CA ALA A 66 6.30 10.55 -1.77
C ALA A 66 4.79 10.84 -1.67
N HIS A 67 4.00 10.33 -2.62
CA HIS A 67 2.54 10.41 -2.57
C HIS A 67 1.97 9.53 -1.44
N MET A 68 2.52 8.33 -1.26
CA MET A 68 2.21 7.41 -0.17
C MET A 68 3.48 6.97 0.53
N VAL A 69 3.49 6.92 1.85
CA VAL A 69 4.57 6.32 2.62
C VAL A 69 4.06 5.11 3.38
N TRP A 70 4.93 4.10 3.61
CA TRP A 70 4.50 2.96 4.41
C TRP A 70 5.36 2.73 5.63
N ILE A 71 4.72 2.16 6.65
CA ILE A 71 5.33 1.73 7.89
C ILE A 71 5.81 0.28 7.73
N GLY A 72 7.08 0.03 8.01
CA GLY A 72 7.67 -1.30 7.91
C GLY A 72 7.17 -2.26 8.97
N ASP A 73 7.34 -3.56 8.72
CA ASP A 73 6.94 -4.63 9.66
C ASP A 73 7.66 -4.54 11.02
N ARG A 74 8.85 -3.97 11.04
CA ARG A 74 9.70 -3.81 12.24
C ARG A 74 9.44 -2.52 13.01
N THR A 75 8.72 -1.57 12.42
CA THR A 75 8.50 -0.24 13.00
C THR A 75 7.03 0.05 13.31
N ARG A 76 6.12 -0.90 13.07
CA ARG A 76 4.66 -0.77 13.22
C ARG A 76 4.14 -1.15 14.61
N PHE A 77 4.89 -1.01 15.65
CA PHE A 77 4.39 -1.31 16.99
C PHE A 77 3.76 -0.06 17.62
N GLU A 78 2.77 -0.28 18.48
CA GLU A 78 2.08 0.75 19.23
C GLU A 78 3.09 1.65 19.96
N ASN A 79 2.89 2.95 19.92
CA ASN A 79 3.79 3.96 20.50
C ASN A 79 5.17 4.08 19.82
N SER A 80 5.40 3.50 18.65
CA SER A 80 6.62 3.76 17.90
C SER A 80 6.62 5.18 17.33
N ALA A 81 7.83 5.75 17.18
CA ALA A 81 7.99 7.06 16.54
C ALA A 81 7.44 7.08 15.10
N HIS A 82 7.47 5.93 14.40
CA HIS A 82 6.92 5.80 13.05
C HIS A 82 5.38 5.89 13.03
N ILE A 83 4.71 5.29 13.99
CA ILE A 83 3.24 5.43 14.13
C ILE A 83 2.88 6.87 14.51
N GLU A 84 3.64 7.48 15.43
CA GLU A 84 3.43 8.85 15.84
C GLU A 84 3.62 9.85 14.69
N PHE A 85 4.65 9.66 13.88
CA PHE A 85 4.86 10.45 12.66
C PHE A 85 3.72 10.25 11.66
N ALA A 86 3.38 8.99 11.36
CA ALA A 86 2.39 8.66 10.33
C ALA A 86 0.98 9.18 10.65
N ARG A 87 0.57 9.18 11.93
CA ARG A 87 -0.74 9.73 12.32
C ARG A 87 -0.83 11.24 12.16
N GLY A 88 0.31 11.94 12.11
CA GLY A 88 0.41 13.40 11.99
C GLY A 88 0.41 13.93 10.56
N ILE A 89 0.48 13.07 9.55
CA ILE A 89 0.53 13.48 8.13
C ILE A 89 -0.75 13.10 7.39
N GLY A 90 -1.14 13.89 6.40
CA GLY A 90 -2.34 13.70 5.57
C GLY A 90 -2.18 12.70 4.42
N ASN A 91 -0.97 12.18 4.16
CA ASN A 91 -0.71 11.24 3.07
C ASN A 91 -1.50 9.94 3.21
N PRO A 92 -1.88 9.27 2.12
CA PRO A 92 -2.22 7.85 2.16
C PRO A 92 -1.08 7.05 2.80
N LEU A 93 -1.42 6.10 3.65
CA LEU A 93 -0.46 5.31 4.43
C LEU A 93 -0.49 3.84 4.03
N GLY A 94 0.67 3.25 3.82
CA GLY A 94 0.84 1.81 3.79
C GLY A 94 1.29 1.26 5.14
N MET A 95 0.93 0.03 5.47
CA MET A 95 1.45 -0.69 6.63
C MET A 95 1.73 -2.14 6.29
N LYS A 96 2.97 -2.58 6.56
CA LYS A 96 3.36 -3.97 6.34
C LYS A 96 2.73 -4.88 7.39
N CYS A 97 2.09 -5.96 6.94
CA CYS A 97 1.42 -6.94 7.78
C CYS A 97 2.07 -8.31 7.59
N GLY A 98 2.82 -8.77 8.57
CA GLY A 98 3.49 -10.08 8.56
C GLY A 98 2.90 -11.06 9.57
N PRO A 99 3.46 -12.28 9.67
CA PRO A 99 2.96 -13.35 10.53
C PRO A 99 2.93 -13.01 12.03
N SER A 100 3.77 -12.07 12.47
CA SER A 100 3.86 -11.64 13.86
C SER A 100 2.82 -10.61 14.27
N LEU A 101 1.97 -10.13 13.33
CA LEU A 101 0.95 -9.14 13.64
C LEU A 101 -0.27 -9.81 14.25
N GLU A 102 -0.54 -9.49 15.51
CA GLU A 102 -1.75 -9.92 16.18
C GLU A 102 -2.94 -9.05 15.79
N THR A 103 -4.14 -9.64 15.81
CA THR A 103 -5.37 -9.00 15.38
C THR A 103 -5.68 -7.73 16.17
N ASP A 104 -5.61 -7.81 17.50
CA ASP A 104 -5.91 -6.68 18.38
C ASP A 104 -4.92 -5.53 18.18
N ALA A 105 -3.65 -5.85 17.95
CA ALA A 105 -2.63 -4.84 17.64
C ALA A 105 -2.91 -4.16 16.29
N LEU A 106 -3.34 -4.92 15.27
CA LEU A 106 -3.73 -4.35 13.98
C LEU A 106 -4.91 -3.37 14.15
N LEU A 107 -5.96 -3.76 14.85
CA LEU A 107 -7.15 -2.91 15.03
C LEU A 107 -6.81 -1.61 15.77
N LYS A 108 -6.01 -1.68 16.84
CA LYS A 108 -5.51 -0.48 17.54
C LYS A 108 -4.69 0.45 16.63
N LEU A 109 -3.83 -0.11 15.79
CA LEU A 109 -3.06 0.68 14.82
C LEU A 109 -3.96 1.36 13.79
N LEU A 110 -5.01 0.68 13.33
CA LEU A 110 -5.99 1.26 12.40
C LEU A 110 -6.77 2.40 13.05
N ASP A 111 -7.22 2.24 14.29
CA ASP A 111 -7.89 3.31 15.05
C ASP A 111 -6.97 4.52 15.28
N THR A 112 -5.67 4.28 15.48
CA THR A 112 -4.68 5.35 15.66
C THR A 112 -4.38 6.10 14.36
N LEU A 113 -4.24 5.37 13.24
CA LEU A 113 -3.80 5.93 11.96
C LEU A 113 -4.96 6.48 11.11
N ASN A 114 -6.17 5.99 11.36
CA ASN A 114 -7.38 6.41 10.64
C ASN A 114 -8.60 6.48 11.56
N PRO A 115 -8.60 7.33 12.58
CA PRO A 115 -9.70 7.44 13.53
C PRO A 115 -11.01 7.89 12.88
N ALA A 116 -10.93 8.65 11.80
CA ALA A 116 -12.11 9.10 11.04
C ALA A 116 -12.66 8.03 10.09
N ARG A 117 -12.02 6.86 9.99
CA ARG A 117 -12.38 5.78 9.06
C ARG A 117 -12.53 6.25 7.61
N GLU A 118 -11.60 7.09 7.19
CA GLU A 118 -11.57 7.67 5.85
C GLU A 118 -11.22 6.59 4.81
N PRO A 119 -12.04 6.37 3.78
CA PRO A 119 -11.75 5.43 2.70
C PRO A 119 -10.52 5.87 1.90
N GLY A 120 -9.65 4.91 1.54
CA GLY A 120 -8.42 5.19 0.79
C GLY A 120 -7.23 5.64 1.64
N ARG A 121 -7.43 5.93 2.93
CA ARG A 121 -6.36 6.37 3.83
C ARG A 121 -5.33 5.27 4.10
N ILE A 122 -5.76 4.03 4.29
CA ILE A 122 -4.89 2.92 4.72
C ILE A 122 -4.82 1.81 3.66
N THR A 123 -3.60 1.44 3.31
CA THR A 123 -3.29 0.23 2.53
C THR A 123 -2.53 -0.77 3.41
N LEU A 124 -3.13 -1.93 3.67
CA LEU A 124 -2.48 -3.04 4.38
C LEU A 124 -1.71 -3.91 3.39
N ILE A 125 -0.40 -3.99 3.55
CA ILE A 125 0.50 -4.68 2.63
C ILE A 125 0.93 -6.02 3.25
N SER A 126 0.26 -7.10 2.85
CA SER A 126 0.52 -8.45 3.37
C SER A 126 1.90 -8.97 2.93
N ARG A 127 2.68 -9.53 3.87
CA ARG A 127 4.00 -10.12 3.64
C ARG A 127 4.23 -11.39 4.48
N PHE A 128 3.46 -12.41 4.23
CA PHE A 128 3.47 -13.65 5.04
C PHE A 128 4.46 -14.71 4.53
N GLY A 129 4.82 -14.67 3.26
CA GLY A 129 5.44 -15.79 2.57
C GLY A 129 4.40 -16.83 2.15
N HIS A 130 4.73 -17.62 1.13
CA HIS A 130 3.81 -18.57 0.49
C HIS A 130 3.29 -19.66 1.44
N ASN A 131 4.09 -20.04 2.42
CA ASN A 131 3.80 -21.12 3.37
C ASN A 131 3.04 -20.70 4.64
N LYS A 132 2.75 -19.39 4.80
CA LYS A 132 2.08 -18.84 6.00
C LYS A 132 0.90 -17.95 5.68
N VAL A 133 0.69 -17.60 4.42
CA VAL A 133 -0.34 -16.65 4.01
C VAL A 133 -1.74 -17.22 4.23
N GLU A 134 -1.95 -18.51 3.93
CA GLU A 134 -3.26 -19.17 4.07
C GLU A 134 -3.74 -19.23 5.52
N ASP A 135 -2.82 -19.46 6.46
CA ASP A 135 -3.16 -19.51 7.89
C ASP A 135 -3.23 -18.12 8.54
N GLY A 136 -2.33 -17.22 8.16
CA GLY A 136 -2.15 -15.95 8.87
C GLY A 136 -3.02 -14.82 8.37
N LEU A 137 -3.15 -14.63 7.06
CA LEU A 137 -3.85 -13.49 6.49
C LEU A 137 -5.36 -13.49 6.73
N PRO A 138 -6.10 -14.63 6.60
CA PRO A 138 -7.55 -14.62 6.71
C PRO A 138 -8.07 -14.14 8.08
N ARG A 139 -7.33 -14.36 9.17
CA ARG A 139 -7.73 -13.87 10.50
C ARG A 139 -7.72 -12.33 10.56
N LEU A 140 -6.72 -11.70 9.97
CA LEU A 140 -6.60 -10.25 9.92
C LEU A 140 -7.68 -9.63 9.03
N VAL A 141 -7.93 -10.23 7.84
CA VAL A 141 -8.97 -9.77 6.92
C VAL A 141 -10.36 -9.83 7.58
N ARG A 142 -10.68 -10.95 8.25
CA ARG A 142 -11.97 -11.10 8.95
C ARG A 142 -12.15 -10.08 10.07
N ALA A 143 -11.11 -9.81 10.86
CA ALA A 143 -11.19 -8.86 11.95
C ALA A 143 -11.36 -7.41 11.44
N VAL A 144 -10.56 -7.00 10.46
CA VAL A 144 -10.67 -5.67 9.84
C VAL A 144 -12.07 -5.46 9.23
N LYS A 145 -12.61 -6.50 8.57
CA LYS A 145 -13.95 -6.45 8.00
C LYS A 145 -15.04 -6.38 9.08
N ALA A 146 -14.91 -7.15 10.16
CA ALA A 146 -15.87 -7.18 11.27
C ALA A 146 -15.97 -5.83 11.97
N GLU A 147 -14.83 -5.15 12.17
CA GLU A 147 -14.76 -3.81 12.77
C GLU A 147 -15.10 -2.68 11.77
N GLY A 148 -15.31 -3.01 10.49
CA GLY A 148 -15.73 -2.03 9.47
C GLY A 148 -14.65 -1.00 9.10
N HIS A 149 -13.37 -1.34 9.24
CA HIS A 149 -12.29 -0.46 8.79
C HIS A 149 -12.20 -0.42 7.27
N PRO A 150 -12.29 0.74 6.61
CA PRO A 150 -12.15 0.89 5.17
C PRO A 150 -10.66 0.87 4.79
N VAL A 151 -10.16 -0.30 4.38
CA VAL A 151 -8.76 -0.47 3.98
C VAL A 151 -8.64 -1.05 2.58
N VAL A 152 -7.52 -0.75 1.92
CA VAL A 152 -7.09 -1.45 0.71
C VAL A 152 -6.13 -2.57 1.11
N TRP A 153 -6.28 -3.75 0.52
CA TRP A 153 -5.34 -4.86 0.69
C TRP A 153 -4.41 -4.96 -0.52
N SER A 154 -3.12 -5.04 -0.24
CA SER A 154 -2.07 -5.27 -1.23
C SER A 154 -1.19 -6.43 -0.80
N CYS A 155 -0.48 -7.04 -1.74
CA CYS A 155 0.43 -8.15 -1.48
C CYS A 155 1.87 -7.74 -1.79
N ASP A 156 2.76 -8.02 -0.85
CA ASP A 156 4.21 -8.04 -1.06
C ASP A 156 4.64 -9.50 -1.25
N PRO A 157 4.86 -9.95 -2.49
CA PRO A 157 5.18 -11.36 -2.77
C PRO A 157 6.64 -11.70 -2.46
N MET A 158 7.46 -10.72 -2.14
CA MET A 158 8.91 -10.87 -2.02
C MET A 158 9.37 -11.11 -0.59
N HIS A 159 8.88 -10.29 0.36
CA HIS A 159 9.26 -10.44 1.76
C HIS A 159 8.51 -11.61 2.40
N GLY A 160 9.24 -12.39 3.18
CA GLY A 160 8.73 -13.66 3.74
C GLY A 160 9.12 -14.89 2.91
N ASN A 161 9.52 -14.71 1.65
CA ASN A 161 9.99 -15.77 0.75
C ASN A 161 11.52 -15.76 0.54
N VAL A 162 12.26 -15.06 1.40
CA VAL A 162 13.73 -14.96 1.30
C VAL A 162 14.36 -16.26 1.73
N VAL A 163 15.20 -16.83 0.86
CA VAL A 163 16.09 -17.94 1.15
C VAL A 163 17.56 -17.49 1.08
N LYS A 164 18.42 -18.16 1.81
CA LYS A 164 19.87 -17.99 1.66
C LYS A 164 20.38 -19.02 0.67
N SER A 165 21.14 -18.59 -0.33
CA SER A 165 21.92 -19.48 -1.18
C SER A 165 23.09 -20.10 -0.42
N ASP A 166 23.69 -21.15 -0.98
CA ASP A 166 24.89 -21.78 -0.41
C ASP A 166 26.08 -20.82 -0.29
N SER A 167 26.13 -19.80 -1.14
CA SER A 167 27.13 -18.72 -1.08
C SER A 167 26.80 -17.62 -0.05
N GLY A 168 25.71 -17.75 0.69
CA GLY A 168 25.29 -16.82 1.75
C GLY A 168 24.49 -15.60 1.29
N TYR A 169 24.27 -15.42 0.00
CA TYR A 169 23.43 -14.35 -0.52
C TYR A 169 21.95 -14.62 -0.28
N LYS A 170 21.21 -13.55 0.02
CA LYS A 170 19.75 -13.61 0.08
C LYS A 170 19.18 -13.60 -1.33
N THR A 171 18.36 -14.59 -1.62
CA THR A 171 17.61 -14.69 -2.88
C THR A 171 16.13 -14.91 -2.61
N ARG A 172 15.31 -14.72 -3.63
CA ARG A 172 13.86 -14.88 -3.57
C ARG A 172 13.44 -15.67 -4.81
N PRO A 173 13.06 -16.94 -4.66
CA PRO A 173 12.56 -17.76 -5.79
C PRO A 173 11.24 -17.22 -6.34
#